data_c96ffd4c30ab575b0972b685f18c18ac
#
_entry.id   c96ffd4c30ab575b0972b685f18c18ac
#
_cell.length_a   1.000
_cell.length_b   1.000
_cell.length_c   1.000
_cell.angle_alpha   90.00
_cell.angle_beta   90.00
_cell.angle_gamma   90.00
#
_symmetry.space_group_name_H-M   'P 1'
#
loop_
_entity.id
_entity.type
_entity.pdbx_description
1 polymer ?
#
loop_
_entity_poly.entity_id
_entity_poly.type
_entity_poly.pdbx_seq_one_letter_code
_entity_poly.pdbx_strand_id
1 'polypeptide(L)'
;PGNFVKAKGVVTVDKYDSDLSISSIVGLKKIPDFTSKREDTAAEKRVELHCHTKMSDMDGVSDVKDIVKCAMRWGHKAIAITDHGDVQAFPDANHTVDDKFKVIYGVEAYLVDDTKDIVENAAGQSLDDKYVVFDIETTGFSPEKNKIIEIGAVKVIGGEIVDRYSTFINPEVPIPFRIEELTSIRDDMVITSPTVDVILPQFMEFCKDCIMVAHNADFDMSFIKRNCALLGMECNPTIVDTVALARVLL
;
A
#
# COMPACT_ATOMS: atom_id res chain seq x y z
N PRO A 1 28.25 -26.74 4.01
CA PRO A 1 27.59 -25.81 3.11
C PRO A 1 28.24 -25.84 1.72
N GLY A 2 27.42 -25.75 0.66
CA GLY A 2 27.91 -25.68 -0.74
C GLY A 2 28.19 -27.02 -1.43
N ASN A 3 27.85 -28.16 -0.85
CA ASN A 3 27.95 -29.45 -1.53
C ASN A 3 26.58 -29.93 -1.98
N PHE A 4 26.48 -30.46 -3.19
CA PHE A 4 25.34 -31.18 -3.70
C PHE A 4 25.34 -32.60 -3.17
N VAL A 5 24.24 -33.04 -2.60
CA VAL A 5 24.10 -34.39 -2.06
C VAL A 5 22.81 -35.05 -2.56
N LYS A 6 22.88 -36.35 -2.84
CA LYS A 6 21.71 -37.18 -3.08
C LYS A 6 21.40 -37.93 -1.79
N ALA A 7 20.24 -37.70 -1.24
CA ALA A 7 19.74 -38.41 -0.05
C ALA A 7 18.73 -39.50 -0.48
N LYS A 8 18.77 -40.66 0.20
CA LYS A 8 17.77 -41.71 0.08
C LYS A 8 17.11 -41.87 1.44
N GLY A 9 15.81 -41.69 1.53
CA GLY A 9 15.01 -41.78 2.74
C GLY A 9 13.54 -41.86 2.41
N VAL A 10 12.69 -41.81 3.43
CA VAL A 10 11.25 -41.77 3.29
C VAL A 10 10.78 -40.33 3.31
N VAL A 11 9.99 -39.92 2.33
CA VAL A 11 9.36 -38.60 2.30
C VAL A 11 8.12 -38.63 3.16
N THR A 12 8.02 -37.73 4.12
CA THR A 12 6.87 -37.59 5.02
C THR A 12 6.47 -36.11 5.09
N VAL A 13 5.20 -35.86 5.35
CA VAL A 13 4.73 -34.51 5.68
C VAL A 13 5.04 -34.25 7.14
N ASP A 14 5.73 -33.17 7.45
CA ASP A 14 5.98 -32.73 8.81
C ASP A 14 4.66 -32.37 9.50
N LYS A 15 4.54 -32.73 10.79
CA LYS A 15 3.29 -32.55 11.53
C LYS A 15 3.07 -31.11 12.02
N TYR A 16 4.12 -30.29 12.03
CA TYR A 16 4.09 -28.93 12.59
C TYR A 16 3.91 -27.86 11.53
N ASP A 17 4.65 -27.96 10.42
CA ASP A 17 4.64 -26.95 9.35
C ASP A 17 3.97 -27.44 8.06
N SER A 18 3.57 -28.72 8.02
CA SER A 18 2.98 -29.37 6.84
C SER A 18 3.90 -29.45 5.61
N ASP A 19 5.19 -29.17 5.78
CA ASP A 19 6.19 -29.26 4.72
C ASP A 19 6.63 -30.72 4.45
N LEU A 20 7.11 -30.97 3.22
CA LEU A 20 7.68 -32.25 2.86
C LEU A 20 9.09 -32.38 3.43
N SER A 21 9.29 -33.33 4.33
CA SER A 21 10.59 -33.66 4.94
C SER A 21 11.06 -35.05 4.56
N ILE A 22 12.36 -35.29 4.58
CA ILE A 22 12.95 -36.61 4.37
C ILE A 22 13.30 -37.20 5.75
N SER A 23 12.59 -38.23 6.13
CA SER A 23 12.85 -39.01 7.34
C SER A 23 13.53 -40.33 7.02
N SER A 24 14.07 -41.00 8.06
CA SER A 24 14.69 -42.32 7.93
C SER A 24 15.73 -42.39 6.80
N ILE A 25 16.67 -41.44 6.82
CA ILE A 25 17.72 -41.37 5.80
C ILE A 25 18.61 -42.60 5.89
N VAL A 26 18.63 -43.41 4.82
CA VAL A 26 19.40 -44.66 4.73
C VAL A 26 20.69 -44.49 3.91
N GLY A 27 20.87 -43.34 3.26
CA GLY A 27 22.10 -43.09 2.49
C GLY A 27 22.21 -41.63 2.06
N LEU A 28 23.45 -41.13 2.09
CA LEU A 28 23.86 -39.84 1.56
C LEU A 28 25.06 -40.03 0.62
N LYS A 29 25.00 -39.43 -0.56
CA LYS A 29 26.09 -39.46 -1.52
C LYS A 29 26.32 -38.04 -2.02
N LYS A 30 27.59 -37.59 -1.98
CA LYS A 30 28.01 -36.37 -2.69
C LYS A 30 27.87 -36.57 -4.19
N ILE A 31 27.28 -35.63 -4.87
CA ILE A 31 27.11 -35.61 -6.31
C ILE A 31 27.72 -34.35 -6.92
N PRO A 32 28.06 -34.34 -8.20
CA PRO A 32 28.49 -33.12 -8.89
C PRO A 32 27.36 -32.07 -8.86
N ASP A 33 27.74 -30.82 -8.96
CA ASP A 33 26.82 -29.72 -9.20
C ASP A 33 26.14 -29.93 -10.57
N PHE A 34 24.82 -30.10 -10.56
CA PHE A 34 24.02 -30.28 -11.77
C PHE A 34 23.19 -29.04 -12.10
N THR A 35 23.36 -27.94 -11.34
CA THR A 35 22.67 -26.68 -11.62
C THR A 35 23.29 -26.02 -12.86
N SER A 36 22.43 -25.56 -13.74
CA SER A 36 22.87 -24.67 -14.82
C SER A 36 23.22 -23.31 -14.23
N LYS A 37 24.46 -22.87 -14.42
CA LYS A 37 24.85 -21.51 -14.06
C LYS A 37 24.11 -20.55 -14.99
N ARG A 38 23.40 -19.59 -14.41
CA ARG A 38 22.84 -18.50 -15.21
C ARG A 38 23.97 -17.64 -15.75
N GLU A 39 23.85 -17.29 -17.01
CA GLU A 39 24.79 -16.41 -17.71
C GLU A 39 24.00 -15.39 -18.52
N ASP A 40 24.50 -14.17 -18.58
CA ASP A 40 23.99 -13.18 -19.52
C ASP A 40 24.65 -13.43 -20.89
N THR A 41 23.88 -13.92 -21.86
CA THR A 41 24.33 -14.22 -23.23
C THR A 41 24.03 -13.09 -24.23
N ALA A 42 23.48 -11.93 -23.76
CA ALA A 42 23.25 -10.79 -24.62
C ALA A 42 24.55 -10.28 -25.27
N ALA A 43 24.50 -9.97 -26.56
CA ALA A 43 25.65 -9.42 -27.28
C ALA A 43 26.03 -8.03 -26.76
N GLU A 44 25.04 -7.21 -26.43
CA GLU A 44 25.19 -5.92 -25.76
C GLU A 44 24.68 -6.03 -24.34
N LYS A 45 25.51 -5.70 -23.35
CA LYS A 45 25.18 -5.79 -21.94
C LYS A 45 24.47 -4.54 -21.47
N ARG A 46 23.31 -4.72 -20.85
CA ARG A 46 22.60 -3.64 -20.17
C ARG A 46 23.32 -3.27 -18.88
N VAL A 47 23.40 -2.00 -18.56
CA VAL A 47 23.77 -1.54 -17.22
C VAL A 47 22.50 -1.61 -16.34
N GLU A 48 22.56 -2.34 -15.24
CA GLU A 48 21.48 -2.34 -14.26
C GLU A 48 21.55 -1.06 -13.43
N LEU A 49 20.47 -0.30 -13.44
CA LEU A 49 20.39 1.00 -12.77
C LEU A 49 19.49 0.98 -11.50
N HIS A 50 18.82 -0.14 -11.22
CA HIS A 50 17.95 -0.29 -10.07
C HIS A 50 18.15 -1.68 -9.45
N CYS A 51 18.99 -1.77 -8.43
CA CYS A 51 19.39 -3.04 -7.82
C CYS A 51 19.45 -2.92 -6.31
N HIS A 52 18.72 -3.79 -5.63
CA HIS A 52 18.69 -3.89 -4.18
C HIS A 52 19.57 -5.03 -3.68
N THR A 53 20.29 -4.79 -2.59
CA THR A 53 21.07 -5.78 -1.87
C THR A 53 20.30 -6.28 -0.64
N LYS A 54 20.88 -7.18 0.13
CA LYS A 54 20.32 -7.61 1.42
C LYS A 54 20.21 -6.48 2.47
N MET A 55 20.73 -5.28 2.16
CA MET A 55 20.58 -4.10 3.01
C MET A 55 19.20 -3.45 2.83
N SER A 56 18.54 -3.69 1.70
CA SER A 56 17.11 -3.37 1.53
C SER A 56 16.28 -4.37 2.31
N ASP A 57 15.91 -4.01 3.54
CA ASP A 57 15.21 -4.88 4.48
C ASP A 57 13.87 -5.37 3.90
N MET A 58 13.56 -6.66 4.08
CA MET A 58 12.37 -7.34 3.56
C MET A 58 12.24 -7.40 2.02
N ASP A 59 13.24 -6.94 1.25
CA ASP A 59 13.20 -6.91 -0.22
C ASP A 59 14.40 -7.63 -0.83
N GLY A 60 15.63 -7.19 -0.56
CA GLY A 60 16.84 -7.78 -1.11
C GLY A 60 17.37 -8.96 -0.29
N VAL A 61 17.84 -10.01 -0.95
CA VAL A 61 18.42 -11.20 -0.29
C VAL A 61 19.90 -11.43 -0.65
N SER A 62 20.41 -10.78 -1.70
CA SER A 62 21.75 -11.02 -2.22
C SER A 62 22.78 -10.09 -1.58
N ASP A 63 23.96 -10.63 -1.26
CA ASP A 63 25.09 -9.83 -0.81
C ASP A 63 25.61 -8.96 -1.96
N VAL A 64 25.94 -7.70 -1.69
CA VAL A 64 26.45 -6.76 -2.69
C VAL A 64 27.71 -7.28 -3.38
N LYS A 65 28.59 -7.97 -2.65
CA LYS A 65 29.82 -8.58 -3.21
C LYS A 65 29.49 -9.62 -4.27
N ASP A 66 28.45 -10.41 -4.05
CA ASP A 66 28.02 -11.46 -5.00
C ASP A 66 27.36 -10.85 -6.23
N ILE A 67 26.55 -9.80 -6.05
CA ILE A 67 25.93 -9.04 -7.13
C ILE A 67 27.01 -8.43 -8.03
N VAL A 68 27.95 -7.67 -7.46
CA VAL A 68 29.03 -6.99 -8.20
C VAL A 68 29.91 -8.01 -8.92
N LYS A 69 30.36 -9.08 -8.24
CA LYS A 69 31.15 -10.14 -8.87
C LYS A 69 30.40 -10.83 -10.00
N CYS A 70 29.10 -11.01 -9.88
CA CYS A 70 28.25 -11.59 -10.91
C CYS A 70 28.23 -10.70 -12.17
N ALA A 71 27.96 -9.40 -11.97
CA ALA A 71 27.95 -8.42 -13.06
C ALA A 71 29.32 -8.34 -13.78
N MET A 72 30.40 -8.32 -13.02
CA MET A 72 31.77 -8.36 -13.60
C MET A 72 31.99 -9.63 -14.41
N ARG A 73 31.64 -10.81 -13.87
CA ARG A 73 31.78 -12.11 -14.56
C ARG A 73 30.97 -12.18 -15.85
N TRP A 74 29.80 -11.54 -15.89
CA TRP A 74 28.95 -11.48 -17.08
C TRP A 74 29.41 -10.45 -18.12
N GLY A 75 30.44 -9.64 -17.80
CA GLY A 75 31.00 -8.65 -18.70
C GLY A 75 30.21 -7.35 -18.79
N HIS A 76 29.41 -7.05 -17.77
CA HIS A 76 28.79 -5.74 -17.64
C HIS A 76 29.87 -4.67 -17.42
N LYS A 77 29.59 -3.44 -17.81
CA LYS A 77 30.51 -2.28 -17.64
C LYS A 77 30.29 -1.56 -16.30
N ALA A 78 29.09 -1.64 -15.76
CA ALA A 78 28.70 -0.98 -14.53
C ALA A 78 27.46 -1.65 -13.93
N ILE A 79 27.21 -1.34 -12.66
CA ILE A 79 25.94 -1.64 -11.95
C ILE A 79 25.64 -0.51 -10.97
N ALA A 80 24.37 -0.15 -10.81
CA ALA A 80 23.96 0.70 -9.72
C ALA A 80 23.59 -0.15 -8.49
N ILE A 81 23.87 0.38 -7.31
CA ILE A 81 23.37 -0.12 -6.04
C ILE A 81 22.45 0.94 -5.47
N THR A 82 21.17 0.61 -5.29
CA THR A 82 20.08 1.55 -4.99
C THR A 82 19.18 0.97 -3.91
N ASP A 83 19.75 0.67 -2.74
CA ASP A 83 19.00 0.13 -1.61
C ASP A 83 17.94 1.11 -1.09
N HIS A 84 16.89 0.58 -0.47
CA HIS A 84 15.80 1.35 0.12
C HIS A 84 16.29 2.16 1.33
N GLY A 85 16.32 3.48 1.19
CA GLY A 85 16.55 4.43 2.29
C GLY A 85 17.91 4.35 2.96
N ASP A 86 18.85 3.53 2.47
CA ASP A 86 20.16 3.37 3.05
C ASP A 86 21.30 3.26 2.02
N VAL A 87 22.54 3.32 2.51
CA VAL A 87 23.77 3.30 1.72
C VAL A 87 24.81 2.31 2.30
N GLN A 88 24.39 1.40 3.16
CA GLN A 88 25.29 0.51 3.91
C GLN A 88 26.08 -0.45 3.01
N ALA A 89 25.56 -0.78 1.83
CA ALA A 89 26.25 -1.64 0.86
C ALA A 89 27.45 -0.97 0.17
N PHE A 90 27.58 0.35 0.19
CA PHE A 90 28.58 1.09 -0.61
C PHE A 90 30.04 0.74 -0.29
N PRO A 91 30.49 0.65 0.97
CA PRO A 91 31.88 0.28 1.26
C PRO A 91 32.24 -1.09 0.69
N ASP A 92 31.37 -2.07 0.86
CA ASP A 92 31.58 -3.43 0.36
C ASP A 92 31.53 -3.50 -1.17
N ALA A 93 30.65 -2.74 -1.80
CA ALA A 93 30.63 -2.60 -3.26
C ALA A 93 31.95 -2.01 -3.76
N ASN A 94 32.40 -0.91 -3.15
CA ASN A 94 33.65 -0.22 -3.53
C ASN A 94 34.90 -1.12 -3.38
N HIS A 95 34.98 -1.90 -2.31
CA HIS A 95 36.10 -2.82 -2.08
C HIS A 95 36.07 -4.08 -2.98
N THR A 96 34.96 -4.32 -3.68
CA THR A 96 34.80 -5.52 -4.52
C THR A 96 35.16 -5.27 -5.96
N VAL A 97 35.15 -4.04 -6.45
CA VAL A 97 35.41 -3.67 -7.83
C VAL A 97 36.92 -3.55 -8.14
N ASP A 98 37.24 -3.72 -9.41
CA ASP A 98 38.53 -3.35 -9.98
C ASP A 98 38.43 -2.03 -10.77
N ASP A 99 39.56 -1.52 -11.26
CA ASP A 99 39.64 -0.24 -12.00
C ASP A 99 38.87 -0.24 -13.34
N LYS A 100 38.38 -1.39 -13.80
CA LYS A 100 37.70 -1.56 -15.09
C LYS A 100 36.16 -1.61 -14.94
N PHE A 101 35.66 -1.81 -13.74
CA PHE A 101 34.23 -1.93 -13.48
C PHE A 101 33.73 -0.76 -12.63
N LYS A 102 32.60 -0.17 -13.01
CA LYS A 102 32.04 0.99 -12.33
C LYS A 102 30.84 0.59 -11.46
N VAL A 103 30.88 0.93 -10.17
CA VAL A 103 29.68 0.99 -9.34
C VAL A 103 29.09 2.39 -9.40
N ILE A 104 27.79 2.47 -9.64
CA ILE A 104 26.99 3.69 -9.55
C ILE A 104 26.30 3.67 -8.19
N TYR A 105 26.61 4.65 -7.36
CA TYR A 105 26.05 4.75 -6.01
C TYR A 105 24.77 5.56 -6.07
N GLY A 106 23.68 4.98 -5.64
CA GLY A 106 22.36 5.58 -5.59
C GLY A 106 21.59 5.12 -4.36
N VAL A 107 20.44 5.66 -4.15
CA VAL A 107 19.51 5.27 -3.09
C VAL A 107 18.10 5.39 -3.62
N GLU A 108 17.25 4.44 -3.28
CA GLU A 108 15.81 4.58 -3.47
C GLU A 108 15.27 5.39 -2.29
N ALA A 109 15.19 6.70 -2.52
CA ALA A 109 14.80 7.64 -1.48
C ALA A 109 13.28 7.75 -1.33
N TYR A 110 12.84 7.93 -0.10
CA TYR A 110 11.45 8.24 0.20
C TYR A 110 11.27 9.75 0.19
N LEU A 111 10.49 10.26 -0.77
CA LEU A 111 10.07 11.65 -0.78
C LEU A 111 8.85 11.80 0.13
N VAL A 112 9.00 12.57 1.20
CA VAL A 112 7.90 12.97 2.07
C VAL A 112 7.54 14.41 1.71
N ASP A 113 6.30 14.64 1.30
CA ASP A 113 5.74 15.97 1.15
C ASP A 113 5.20 16.42 2.52
N ASP A 114 5.98 17.20 3.22
CA ASP A 114 5.64 17.79 4.52
C ASP A 114 4.92 19.15 4.39
N THR A 115 4.66 19.58 3.14
CA THR A 115 3.87 20.78 2.85
C THR A 115 2.39 20.49 2.63
N LYS A 116 1.97 19.21 2.65
CA LYS A 116 0.57 18.84 2.47
C LYS A 116 -0.27 19.45 3.60
N ASP A 117 -1.22 20.27 3.23
CA ASP A 117 -2.16 20.85 4.18
C ASP A 117 -2.97 19.73 4.87
N ILE A 118 -2.92 19.71 6.21
CA ILE A 118 -3.72 18.80 7.04
C ILE A 118 -5.20 19.19 6.97
N VAL A 119 -5.45 20.47 6.70
CA VAL A 119 -6.77 21.09 6.62
C VAL A 119 -6.98 21.69 5.23
N GLU A 120 -7.92 21.14 4.47
CA GLU A 120 -8.35 21.73 3.20
C GLU A 120 -9.36 22.85 3.47
N ASN A 121 -9.26 23.96 2.75
CA ASN A 121 -10.13 25.14 2.90
C ASN A 121 -10.17 25.71 4.34
N ALA A 122 -9.01 25.79 4.98
CA ALA A 122 -8.91 26.35 6.32
C ALA A 122 -9.38 27.81 6.34
N ALA A 123 -10.22 28.15 7.31
CA ALA A 123 -10.78 29.50 7.52
C ALA A 123 -10.51 30.01 8.94
N GLY A 124 -9.45 29.51 9.60
CA GLY A 124 -9.08 29.91 10.97
C GLY A 124 -9.97 29.29 12.04
N GLN A 125 -10.48 28.10 11.81
CA GLN A 125 -11.34 27.37 12.74
C GLN A 125 -10.61 27.03 14.04
N SER A 126 -11.37 26.98 15.14
CA SER A 126 -10.93 26.58 16.47
C SER A 126 -11.20 25.08 16.71
N LEU A 127 -10.44 24.47 17.64
CA LEU A 127 -10.75 23.12 18.12
C LEU A 127 -12.10 22.99 18.84
N ASP A 128 -12.67 24.12 19.28
CA ASP A 128 -14.00 24.17 19.93
C ASP A 128 -15.14 24.37 18.92
N ASP A 129 -14.84 24.43 17.63
CA ASP A 129 -15.86 24.57 16.59
C ASP A 129 -16.69 23.28 16.41
N LYS A 130 -17.63 23.33 15.46
CA LYS A 130 -18.51 22.21 15.15
C LYS A 130 -17.83 21.28 14.16
N TYR A 131 -17.82 20.01 14.46
CA TYR A 131 -17.25 18.98 13.61
C TYR A 131 -18.32 17.96 13.21
N VAL A 132 -18.20 17.45 11.99
CA VAL A 132 -18.86 16.20 11.56
C VAL A 132 -17.78 15.20 11.21
N VAL A 133 -17.61 14.20 12.06
CA VAL A 133 -16.73 13.06 11.80
C VAL A 133 -17.54 12.02 11.05
N PHE A 134 -17.10 11.62 9.87
CA PHE A 134 -17.87 10.75 8.99
C PHE A 134 -17.00 9.73 8.28
N ASP A 135 -17.66 8.71 7.78
CA ASP A 135 -17.09 7.64 6.96
C ASP A 135 -18.16 7.17 5.98
N ILE A 136 -17.75 6.64 4.83
CA ILE A 136 -18.64 6.08 3.82
C ILE A 136 -18.24 4.67 3.44
N GLU A 137 -19.23 3.84 3.13
CA GLU A 137 -19.02 2.56 2.48
C GLU A 137 -19.45 2.63 1.02
N THR A 138 -18.73 1.90 0.15
CA THR A 138 -18.92 2.02 -1.31
C THR A 138 -18.85 0.66 -1.98
N THR A 139 -19.37 0.56 -3.22
CA THR A 139 -19.24 -0.66 -4.04
C THR A 139 -17.84 -0.90 -4.62
N GLY A 140 -16.86 -0.05 -4.28
CA GLY A 140 -15.47 -0.14 -4.74
C GLY A 140 -14.74 1.20 -4.64
N PHE A 141 -13.53 1.31 -5.19
CA PHE A 141 -12.59 2.39 -4.88
C PHE A 141 -12.60 3.57 -5.85
N SER A 142 -13.35 3.54 -6.93
CA SER A 142 -13.36 4.61 -7.94
C SER A 142 -14.64 5.42 -7.88
N PRO A 143 -14.60 6.73 -7.57
CA PRO A 143 -15.81 7.57 -7.51
C PRO A 143 -16.53 7.70 -8.87
N GLU A 144 -15.82 7.44 -10.00
CA GLU A 144 -16.42 7.45 -11.34
C GLU A 144 -17.22 6.18 -11.65
N LYS A 145 -16.82 5.04 -11.06
CA LYS A 145 -17.35 3.71 -11.43
C LYS A 145 -18.19 3.08 -10.33
N ASN A 146 -17.96 3.49 -9.09
CA ASN A 146 -18.57 2.88 -7.91
C ASN A 146 -19.56 3.82 -7.23
N LYS A 147 -20.37 3.27 -6.35
CA LYS A 147 -21.49 3.94 -5.70
C LYS A 147 -21.32 3.91 -4.18
N ILE A 148 -21.87 4.91 -3.50
CA ILE A 148 -21.96 4.93 -2.03
C ILE A 148 -23.09 3.97 -1.63
N ILE A 149 -22.88 3.17 -0.58
CA ILE A 149 -23.86 2.23 -0.02
C ILE A 149 -24.23 2.52 1.43
N GLU A 150 -23.37 3.28 2.16
CA GLU A 150 -23.66 3.76 3.51
C GLU A 150 -22.97 5.10 3.76
N ILE A 151 -23.56 5.93 4.59
CA ILE A 151 -22.94 7.10 5.21
C ILE A 151 -23.17 7.00 6.71
N GLY A 152 -22.09 6.99 7.49
CA GLY A 152 -22.08 7.08 8.93
C GLY A 152 -21.44 8.39 9.39
N ALA A 153 -22.05 9.12 10.31
CA ALA A 153 -21.49 10.37 10.82
C ALA A 153 -21.92 10.68 12.25
N VAL A 154 -21.07 11.44 12.95
CA VAL A 154 -21.39 12.04 14.24
C VAL A 154 -21.09 13.53 14.21
N LYS A 155 -21.96 14.33 14.81
CA LYS A 155 -21.74 15.76 15.01
C LYS A 155 -21.17 15.99 16.40
N VAL A 156 -20.06 16.73 16.46
CA VAL A 156 -19.34 17.02 17.71
C VAL A 156 -19.30 18.53 17.91
N ILE A 157 -19.65 18.99 19.09
CA ILE A 157 -19.58 20.39 19.50
C ILE A 157 -18.97 20.44 20.91
N GLY A 158 -17.91 21.24 21.09
CA GLY A 158 -17.24 21.36 22.37
C GLY A 158 -16.69 20.02 22.92
N GLY A 159 -16.31 19.10 22.03
CA GLY A 159 -15.80 17.77 22.38
C GLY A 159 -16.87 16.72 22.66
N GLU A 160 -18.16 17.07 22.63
CA GLU A 160 -19.27 16.16 22.92
C GLU A 160 -20.03 15.78 21.64
N ILE A 161 -20.41 14.50 21.51
CA ILE A 161 -21.26 14.04 20.41
C ILE A 161 -22.69 14.51 20.67
N VAL A 162 -23.18 15.44 19.86
CA VAL A 162 -24.50 16.04 20.01
C VAL A 162 -25.56 15.46 19.07
N ASP A 163 -25.12 14.85 17.96
CA ASP A 163 -26.05 14.27 16.97
C ASP A 163 -25.37 13.13 16.19
N ARG A 164 -26.16 12.27 15.54
CA ARG A 164 -25.72 11.12 14.78
C ARG A 164 -26.50 11.03 13.48
N TYR A 165 -25.82 10.62 12.43
CA TYR A 165 -26.38 10.34 11.12
C TYR A 165 -25.87 8.96 10.67
N SER A 166 -26.78 8.06 10.30
CA SER A 166 -26.40 6.76 9.76
C SER A 166 -27.51 6.30 8.83
N THR A 167 -27.15 5.97 7.59
CA THR A 167 -28.15 5.52 6.60
C THR A 167 -27.50 4.65 5.54
N PHE A 168 -28.20 3.60 5.14
CA PHE A 168 -27.91 2.87 3.92
C PHE A 168 -28.40 3.63 2.70
N ILE A 169 -27.74 3.40 1.57
CA ILE A 169 -28.05 4.00 0.28
C ILE A 169 -28.17 2.88 -0.75
N ASN A 170 -29.25 2.90 -1.54
CA ASN A 170 -29.40 1.99 -2.64
C ASN A 170 -28.47 2.39 -3.80
N PRO A 171 -27.45 1.59 -4.12
CA PRO A 171 -26.50 1.91 -5.20
C PRO A 171 -27.08 1.70 -6.61
N GLU A 172 -28.28 1.07 -6.73
CA GLU A 172 -28.92 0.66 -7.99
C GLU A 172 -28.08 -0.30 -8.84
N VAL A 173 -27.06 -0.88 -8.25
CA VAL A 173 -26.17 -1.90 -8.86
C VAL A 173 -25.87 -2.96 -7.80
N PRO A 174 -25.58 -4.23 -8.19
CA PRO A 174 -25.20 -5.26 -7.23
C PRO A 174 -23.90 -4.90 -6.50
N ILE A 175 -23.85 -5.21 -5.21
CA ILE A 175 -22.64 -5.06 -4.39
C ILE A 175 -21.68 -6.23 -4.73
N PRO A 176 -20.43 -5.97 -5.13
CA PRO A 176 -19.47 -7.03 -5.40
C PRO A 176 -19.19 -7.87 -4.16
N PHE A 177 -19.11 -9.20 -4.30
CA PHE A 177 -18.88 -10.13 -3.20
C PHE A 177 -17.70 -9.74 -2.29
N ARG A 178 -16.59 -9.25 -2.88
CA ARG A 178 -15.44 -8.76 -2.13
C ARG A 178 -15.77 -7.57 -1.23
N ILE A 179 -16.70 -6.73 -1.64
CA ILE A 179 -17.15 -5.59 -0.83
C ILE A 179 -18.09 -6.08 0.29
N GLU A 180 -18.97 -7.04 0.00
CA GLU A 180 -19.78 -7.68 1.05
C GLU A 180 -18.90 -8.32 2.13
N GLU A 181 -17.81 -9.00 1.74
CA GLU A 181 -16.86 -9.58 2.71
C GLU A 181 -16.16 -8.49 3.56
N LEU A 182 -15.85 -7.33 2.95
CA LEU A 182 -15.15 -6.25 3.62
C LEU A 182 -16.04 -5.46 4.58
N THR A 183 -17.24 -5.08 4.10
CA THR A 183 -18.15 -4.15 4.80
C THR A 183 -19.25 -4.86 5.56
N SER A 184 -19.49 -6.14 5.26
CA SER A 184 -20.65 -6.93 5.71
C SER A 184 -22.02 -6.38 5.23
N ILE A 185 -22.02 -5.43 4.29
CA ILE A 185 -23.23 -4.87 3.70
C ILE A 185 -23.61 -5.70 2.46
N ARG A 186 -24.87 -6.18 2.44
CA ARG A 186 -25.41 -7.01 1.37
C ARG A 186 -26.51 -6.29 0.61
N ASP A 187 -26.79 -6.75 -0.61
CA ASP A 187 -27.84 -6.20 -1.47
C ASP A 187 -29.21 -6.13 -0.78
N ASP A 188 -29.57 -7.15 0.02
CA ASP A 188 -30.84 -7.19 0.73
C ASP A 188 -30.99 -6.08 1.81
N MET A 189 -29.88 -5.54 2.31
CA MET A 189 -29.86 -4.45 3.29
C MET A 189 -30.09 -3.08 2.66
N VAL A 190 -29.68 -2.89 1.41
CA VAL A 190 -29.67 -1.57 0.75
C VAL A 190 -30.78 -1.40 -0.30
N ILE A 191 -31.35 -2.48 -0.82
CA ILE A 191 -32.28 -2.44 -1.96
C ILE A 191 -33.55 -1.61 -1.72
N THR A 192 -33.98 -1.49 -0.47
CA THR A 192 -35.15 -0.68 -0.09
C THR A 192 -34.78 0.71 0.43
N SER A 193 -33.50 1.02 0.51
CA SER A 193 -33.02 2.32 0.97
C SER A 193 -33.19 3.39 -0.11
N PRO A 194 -33.26 4.67 0.27
CA PRO A 194 -33.25 5.76 -0.70
C PRO A 194 -31.94 5.78 -1.51
N THR A 195 -31.98 6.38 -2.69
CA THR A 195 -30.82 6.59 -3.56
C THR A 195 -29.99 7.80 -3.13
N VAL A 196 -28.78 7.93 -3.67
CA VAL A 196 -27.80 8.97 -3.28
C VAL A 196 -28.34 10.39 -3.53
N ASP A 197 -29.17 10.59 -4.56
CA ASP A 197 -29.78 11.89 -4.87
C ASP A 197 -30.76 12.36 -3.79
N VAL A 198 -31.35 11.45 -3.02
CA VAL A 198 -32.20 11.77 -1.87
C VAL A 198 -31.37 11.98 -0.60
N ILE A 199 -30.38 11.13 -0.36
CA ILE A 199 -29.60 11.11 0.88
C ILE A 199 -28.54 12.22 0.93
N LEU A 200 -27.83 12.44 -0.17
CA LEU A 200 -26.71 13.38 -0.16
C LEU A 200 -27.11 14.82 0.20
N PRO A 201 -28.22 15.40 -0.31
CA PRO A 201 -28.68 16.71 0.16
C PRO A 201 -28.95 16.76 1.66
N GLN A 202 -29.51 15.70 2.24
CA GLN A 202 -29.78 15.62 3.69
C GLN A 202 -28.48 15.54 4.49
N PHE A 203 -27.50 14.76 4.01
CA PHE A 203 -26.19 14.67 4.63
C PHE A 203 -25.43 16.01 4.56
N MET A 204 -25.46 16.70 3.41
CA MET A 204 -24.84 18.02 3.27
C MET A 204 -25.50 19.07 4.19
N GLU A 205 -26.82 19.04 4.38
CA GLU A 205 -27.49 19.90 5.38
C GLU A 205 -27.11 19.52 6.82
N PHE A 206 -26.92 18.21 7.12
CA PHE A 206 -26.37 17.77 8.41
C PHE A 206 -24.96 18.31 8.65
N CYS A 207 -24.12 18.40 7.60
CA CYS A 207 -22.76 18.92 7.67
C CYS A 207 -22.64 20.44 7.66
N LYS A 208 -23.77 21.16 7.49
CA LYS A 208 -23.76 22.60 7.34
C LYS A 208 -23.13 23.31 8.52
N ASP A 209 -22.29 24.30 8.22
CA ASP A 209 -21.53 25.09 9.20
C ASP A 209 -20.62 24.25 10.12
N CYS A 210 -20.23 23.06 9.68
CA CYS A 210 -19.33 22.16 10.38
C CYS A 210 -18.05 21.93 9.59
N ILE A 211 -16.96 21.63 10.30
CA ILE A 211 -15.73 21.10 9.73
C ILE A 211 -15.95 19.60 9.52
N MET A 212 -15.72 19.12 8.31
CA MET A 212 -15.81 17.71 7.98
C MET A 212 -14.49 16.99 8.29
N VAL A 213 -14.57 15.86 8.98
CA VAL A 213 -13.42 15.07 9.42
C VAL A 213 -13.58 13.64 8.97
N ALA A 214 -12.58 13.09 8.27
CA ALA A 214 -12.55 11.70 7.89
C ALA A 214 -11.14 11.10 7.99
N HIS A 215 -11.03 9.78 7.94
CA HIS A 215 -9.76 9.07 7.97
C HIS A 215 -9.34 8.70 6.55
N ASN A 216 -8.27 9.32 6.02
CA ASN A 216 -7.92 9.32 4.60
C ASN A 216 -9.01 10.03 3.77
N ALA A 217 -9.32 11.24 4.20
CA ALA A 217 -10.47 12.04 3.77
C ALA A 217 -10.59 12.23 2.24
N ASP A 218 -9.49 12.14 1.50
CA ASP A 218 -9.47 12.21 0.04
C ASP A 218 -10.38 11.13 -0.58
N PHE A 219 -10.43 9.93 0.02
CA PHE A 219 -11.29 8.86 -0.46
C PHE A 219 -12.77 9.22 -0.32
N ASP A 220 -13.23 9.51 0.87
CA ASP A 220 -14.63 9.81 1.17
C ASP A 220 -15.10 11.06 0.42
N MET A 221 -14.28 12.10 0.48
CA MET A 221 -14.59 13.37 -0.17
C MET A 221 -14.62 13.27 -1.69
N SER A 222 -13.84 12.37 -2.30
CA SER A 222 -13.90 12.14 -3.75
C SER A 222 -15.29 11.67 -4.20
N PHE A 223 -15.91 10.77 -3.45
CA PHE A 223 -17.27 10.30 -3.71
C PHE A 223 -18.32 11.38 -3.41
N ILE A 224 -18.18 12.09 -2.28
CA ILE A 224 -19.09 13.19 -1.92
C ILE A 224 -19.04 14.29 -2.97
N LYS A 225 -17.85 14.83 -3.29
CA LYS A 225 -17.66 15.89 -4.30
C LYS A 225 -18.18 15.46 -5.67
N ARG A 226 -17.92 14.21 -6.09
CA ARG A 226 -18.42 13.66 -7.36
C ARG A 226 -19.95 13.63 -7.43
N ASN A 227 -20.60 13.13 -6.38
CA ASN A 227 -22.06 13.04 -6.37
C ASN A 227 -22.71 14.44 -6.21
N CYS A 228 -22.12 15.35 -5.42
CA CYS A 228 -22.56 16.75 -5.40
C CYS A 228 -22.52 17.39 -6.79
N ALA A 229 -21.41 17.20 -7.54
CA ALA A 229 -21.28 17.74 -8.89
C ALA A 229 -22.34 17.16 -9.85
N LEU A 230 -22.67 15.86 -9.74
CA LEU A 230 -23.73 15.23 -10.55
C LEU A 230 -25.13 15.80 -10.23
N LEU A 231 -25.35 16.21 -8.98
CA LEU A 231 -26.62 16.81 -8.53
C LEU A 231 -26.65 18.34 -8.70
N GLY A 232 -25.58 18.95 -9.22
CA GLY A 232 -25.46 20.40 -9.36
C GLY A 232 -25.36 21.14 -8.02
N MET A 233 -24.88 20.46 -6.97
CA MET A 233 -24.69 21.01 -5.63
C MET A 233 -23.26 21.54 -5.46
N GLU A 234 -23.11 22.66 -4.79
CA GLU A 234 -21.81 23.17 -4.37
C GLU A 234 -21.28 22.35 -3.17
N CYS A 235 -20.02 21.96 -3.21
CA CYS A 235 -19.37 21.16 -2.16
C CYS A 235 -17.92 21.62 -1.98
N ASN A 236 -17.73 22.57 -1.07
CA ASN A 236 -16.41 23.11 -0.71
C ASN A 236 -16.26 23.30 0.80
N PRO A 237 -16.46 22.26 1.61
CA PRO A 237 -16.33 22.35 3.07
C PRO A 237 -14.87 22.50 3.49
N THR A 238 -14.65 22.95 4.74
CA THR A 238 -13.38 22.74 5.43
C THR A 238 -13.26 21.27 5.79
N ILE A 239 -12.12 20.64 5.46
CA ILE A 239 -11.89 19.20 5.67
C ILE A 239 -10.62 19.00 6.49
N VAL A 240 -10.68 18.10 7.47
CA VAL A 240 -9.52 17.62 8.24
C VAL A 240 -9.31 16.13 7.94
N ASP A 241 -8.10 15.79 7.50
CA ASP A 241 -7.68 14.40 7.31
C ASP A 241 -6.95 13.89 8.55
N THR A 242 -7.55 12.92 9.24
CA THR A 242 -6.96 12.36 10.47
C THR A 242 -5.73 11.50 10.20
N VAL A 243 -5.53 10.95 8.99
CA VAL A 243 -4.27 10.27 8.62
C VAL A 243 -3.14 11.28 8.50
N ALA A 244 -3.37 12.39 7.80
CA ALA A 244 -2.39 13.46 7.68
C ALA A 244 -2.05 14.05 9.05
N LEU A 245 -3.07 14.29 9.88
CA LEU A 245 -2.91 14.79 11.25
C LEU A 245 -2.09 13.82 12.12
N ALA A 246 -2.38 12.51 12.09
CA ALA A 246 -1.67 11.51 12.86
C ALA A 246 -0.18 11.43 12.47
N ARG A 247 0.13 11.53 11.17
CA ARG A 247 1.53 11.51 10.67
C ARG A 247 2.37 12.70 11.14
N VAL A 248 1.74 13.80 11.50
CA VAL A 248 2.44 15.00 11.99
C VAL A 248 2.56 14.98 13.51
N LEU A 249 1.58 14.41 14.22
CA LEU A 249 1.53 14.45 15.69
C LEU A 249 2.08 13.20 16.39
N LEU A 250 2.14 12.05 15.70
CA LEU A 250 2.59 10.77 16.24
C LEU A 250 3.87 10.27 15.59
#